data_baaf2bbb47d7f0e246837913f7e801fc
#
_entry.id   baaf2bbb47d7f0e246837913f7e801fc
#
_cell.length_a   1.000
_cell.length_b   1.000
_cell.length_c   1.000
_cell.angle_alpha   90.00
_cell.angle_beta   90.00
_cell.angle_gamma   90.00
#
_symmetry.space_group_name_H-M   'P 1'
#
loop_
_entity.id
_entity.type
_entity.pdbx_description
1 polymer ?
#
loop_
_entity_poly.entity_id
_entity_poly.type
_entity_poly.pdbx_seq_one_letter_code
_entity_poly.pdbx_strand_id
1 'polypeptide(L)'
;MTKLSFDHIFMNLATDLALRSHCVKAQVGAVLVKDTRIISIGYNGPPAGTHNCDEEWPESGCPRDARGSCSLALHAEENAILYAVKNGANLEGSTLYTTLSPCLPCARLIFSAGIKHVFYMKSYAQYKGLPSDEGVDFLNRFGVNAEKFEDGK
;
A
#
# COMPACT_ATOMS: atom_id res chain seq x y z
N MET A 1 6.41 -4.72 31.94
CA MET A 1 6.45 -5.24 30.56
C MET A 1 5.82 -4.22 29.62
N THR A 2 6.57 -3.77 28.63
CA THR A 2 6.09 -2.81 27.63
C THR A 2 5.31 -3.57 26.55
N LYS A 3 4.07 -3.17 26.30
CA LYS A 3 3.25 -3.74 25.23
C LYS A 3 3.58 -3.05 23.90
N LEU A 4 3.58 -3.81 22.82
CA LEU A 4 3.65 -3.24 21.48
C LEU A 4 2.39 -2.41 21.20
N SER A 5 2.57 -1.27 20.55
CA SER A 5 1.43 -0.48 20.07
C SER A 5 0.72 -1.20 18.93
N PHE A 6 -0.56 -0.91 18.73
CA PHE A 6 -1.29 -1.41 17.57
C PHE A 6 -0.66 -0.96 16.25
N ASP A 7 -0.20 0.28 16.19
CA ASP A 7 0.47 0.82 14.99
C ASP A 7 1.71 -0.02 14.63
N HIS A 8 2.50 -0.41 15.63
CA HIS A 8 3.67 -1.26 15.44
C HIS A 8 3.28 -2.65 14.92
N ILE A 9 2.23 -3.25 15.51
CA ILE A 9 1.74 -4.57 15.08
C ILE A 9 1.25 -4.52 13.63
N PHE A 10 0.47 -3.52 13.27
CA PHE A 10 -0.07 -3.40 11.92
C PHE A 10 1.01 -3.08 10.89
N MET A 11 2.00 -2.26 11.24
CA MET A 11 3.12 -1.99 10.33
C MET A 11 4.03 -3.22 10.15
N ASN A 12 4.25 -4.00 11.21
CA ASN A 12 4.96 -5.28 11.10
C ASN A 12 4.23 -6.24 10.17
N LEU A 13 2.90 -6.33 10.29
CA LEU A 13 2.11 -7.16 9.40
C LEU A 13 2.22 -6.68 7.94
N ALA A 14 2.18 -5.37 7.69
CA ALA A 14 2.38 -4.82 6.35
C ALA A 14 3.76 -5.20 5.79
N THR A 15 4.79 -5.17 6.62
CA THR A 15 6.15 -5.56 6.26
C THR A 15 6.23 -7.04 5.90
N ASP A 16 5.60 -7.91 6.69
CA ASP A 16 5.57 -9.35 6.40
C ASP A 16 4.78 -9.64 5.11
N LEU A 17 3.66 -8.95 4.89
CA LEU A 17 2.87 -9.07 3.67
C LEU A 17 3.64 -8.67 2.42
N ALA A 18 4.51 -7.67 2.51
CA ALA A 18 5.35 -7.26 1.39
C ALA A 18 6.19 -8.42 0.84
N LEU A 19 6.63 -9.34 1.71
CA LEU A 19 7.42 -10.50 1.33
C LEU A 19 6.62 -11.55 0.54
N ARG A 20 5.30 -11.42 0.48
CA ARG A 20 4.44 -12.27 -0.36
C ARG A 20 4.36 -11.81 -1.81
N SER A 21 4.83 -10.60 -2.09
CA SER A 21 4.80 -10.06 -3.45
C SER A 21 5.74 -10.82 -4.38
N HIS A 22 5.25 -11.19 -5.54
CA HIS A 22 6.03 -11.79 -6.63
C HIS A 22 6.67 -10.72 -7.54
N CYS A 23 6.52 -9.44 -7.20
CA CYS A 23 7.08 -8.36 -8.01
C CYS A 23 8.60 -8.31 -7.89
N VAL A 24 9.27 -8.33 -9.03
CA VAL A 24 10.74 -8.26 -9.10
C VAL A 24 11.30 -6.86 -8.94
N LYS A 25 10.46 -5.82 -9.02
CA LYS A 25 10.88 -4.43 -8.91
C LYS A 25 10.79 -3.90 -7.48
N ALA A 26 9.70 -4.19 -6.80
CA ALA A 26 9.46 -3.72 -5.44
C ALA A 26 8.46 -4.65 -4.76
N GLN A 27 8.65 -4.84 -3.47
CA GLN A 27 7.72 -5.58 -2.63
C GLN A 27 7.09 -4.62 -1.64
N VAL A 28 5.78 -4.45 -1.72
CA VAL A 28 5.01 -3.53 -0.89
C VAL A 28 3.86 -4.28 -0.23
N GLY A 29 3.62 -3.99 1.04
CA GLY A 29 2.50 -4.54 1.81
C GLY A 29 1.65 -3.43 2.40
N ALA A 30 0.35 -3.69 2.55
CA ALA A 30 -0.62 -2.75 3.08
C ALA A 30 -1.64 -3.44 3.99
N VAL A 31 -2.03 -2.76 5.06
CA VAL A 31 -3.04 -3.23 6.02
C VAL A 31 -4.05 -2.10 6.26
N LEU A 32 -5.32 -2.39 6.06
CA LEU A 32 -6.43 -1.49 6.38
C LEU A 32 -7.03 -1.85 7.73
N VAL A 33 -7.17 -0.85 8.59
CA VAL A 33 -7.64 -1.03 9.97
C VAL A 33 -8.74 -0.02 10.28
N LYS A 34 -9.75 -0.46 10.99
CA LYS A 34 -10.79 0.40 11.55
C LYS A 34 -11.11 -0.06 12.98
N ASP A 35 -11.12 0.89 13.92
CA ASP A 35 -11.38 0.59 15.33
C ASP A 35 -10.49 -0.55 15.88
N THR A 36 -9.19 -0.49 15.58
CA THR A 36 -8.20 -1.51 15.94
C THR A 36 -8.49 -2.91 15.38
N ARG A 37 -9.34 -3.02 14.36
CA ARG A 37 -9.64 -4.28 13.67
C ARG A 37 -9.14 -4.22 12.24
N ILE A 38 -8.44 -5.27 11.82
CA ILE A 38 -8.03 -5.41 10.42
C ILE A 38 -9.26 -5.70 9.57
N ILE A 39 -9.48 -4.85 8.56
CA ILE A 39 -10.59 -5.01 7.62
C ILE A 39 -10.14 -5.52 6.26
N SER A 40 -8.88 -5.33 5.91
CA SER A 40 -8.29 -5.85 4.67
C SER A 40 -6.78 -5.82 4.73
N ILE A 41 -6.17 -6.64 3.90
CA ILE A 41 -4.73 -6.68 3.67
C ILE A 41 -4.46 -6.68 2.17
N GLY A 42 -3.27 -6.24 1.77
CA GLY A 42 -2.84 -6.28 0.38
C GLY A 42 -1.33 -6.32 0.25
N TYR A 43 -0.88 -6.84 -0.86
CA TYR A 43 0.50 -6.69 -1.34
C TYR A 43 0.44 -6.47 -2.84
N ASN A 44 1.48 -5.87 -3.40
CA ASN A 44 1.48 -5.57 -4.83
C ASN A 44 1.62 -6.85 -5.66
N GLY A 45 0.82 -6.94 -6.70
CA GLY A 45 0.80 -8.11 -7.58
C GLY A 45 -0.37 -8.08 -8.55
N PRO A 46 -0.45 -9.07 -9.42
CA PRO A 46 -1.55 -9.18 -10.37
C PRO A 46 -2.91 -9.28 -9.68
N PRO A 47 -3.99 -8.88 -10.36
CA PRO A 47 -5.33 -9.09 -9.85
C PRO A 47 -5.59 -10.56 -9.51
N ALA A 48 -6.34 -10.81 -8.44
CA ALA A 48 -6.69 -12.17 -8.03
C ALA A 48 -7.35 -12.95 -9.17
N GLY A 49 -6.89 -14.17 -9.40
CA GLY A 49 -7.36 -15.02 -10.51
C GLY A 49 -6.53 -14.93 -11.79
N THR A 50 -5.50 -14.08 -11.82
CA THR A 50 -4.50 -14.06 -12.89
C THR A 50 -3.21 -14.76 -12.44
N HIS A 51 -2.27 -14.94 -13.37
CA HIS A 51 -1.00 -15.58 -13.08
C HIS A 51 -0.03 -14.61 -12.39
N ASN A 52 0.89 -15.13 -11.59
CA ASN A 52 1.96 -14.31 -11.01
C ASN A 52 2.96 -13.86 -12.08
N CYS A 53 3.49 -12.66 -11.92
CA CYS A 53 4.38 -12.05 -12.91
C CYS A 53 5.64 -12.89 -13.16
N ASP A 54 6.27 -13.39 -12.11
CA ASP A 54 7.51 -14.18 -12.18
C ASP A 54 7.29 -15.59 -12.75
N GLU A 55 6.07 -16.12 -12.66
CA GLU A 55 5.71 -17.41 -13.23
C GLU A 55 5.44 -17.32 -14.73
N GLU A 56 4.73 -16.27 -15.17
CA GLU A 56 4.35 -16.09 -16.58
C GLU A 56 5.43 -15.39 -17.41
N TRP A 57 6.22 -14.50 -16.78
CA TRP A 57 7.33 -13.80 -17.43
C TRP A 57 8.65 -14.08 -16.71
N PRO A 58 9.14 -15.35 -16.74
CA PRO A 58 10.31 -15.74 -15.94
C PRO A 58 11.61 -15.02 -16.34
N GLU A 59 11.71 -14.55 -17.59
CA GLU A 59 12.90 -13.85 -18.07
C GLU A 59 12.87 -12.35 -17.74
N SER A 60 11.73 -11.69 -17.90
CA SER A 60 11.58 -10.24 -17.68
C SER A 60 11.00 -9.88 -16.32
N GLY A 61 10.38 -10.83 -15.64
CA GLY A 61 9.76 -10.65 -14.34
C GLY A 61 8.43 -9.93 -14.35
N CYS A 62 8.04 -9.28 -15.46
CA CYS A 62 6.74 -8.65 -15.58
C CYS A 62 6.43 -8.18 -17.01
N PRO A 63 5.16 -8.12 -17.41
CA PRO A 63 4.76 -7.45 -18.63
C PRO A 63 4.92 -5.94 -18.47
N ARG A 64 5.32 -5.26 -19.53
CA ARG A 64 5.54 -3.81 -19.51
C ARG A 64 4.69 -3.13 -20.57
N ASP A 65 4.18 -1.94 -20.24
CA ASP A 65 3.54 -1.05 -21.18
C ASP A 65 4.59 -0.31 -22.06
N ALA A 66 4.11 0.50 -22.99
CA ALA A 66 4.98 1.27 -23.88
C ALA A 66 5.92 2.25 -23.16
N ARG A 67 5.64 2.59 -21.89
CA ARG A 67 6.48 3.47 -21.05
C ARG A 67 7.44 2.69 -20.17
N GLY A 68 7.45 1.36 -20.28
CA GLY A 68 8.29 0.50 -19.45
C GLY A 68 7.76 0.26 -18.03
N SER A 69 6.53 0.67 -17.74
CA SER A 69 5.88 0.41 -16.46
C SER A 69 5.19 -0.95 -16.48
N CYS A 70 4.97 -1.53 -15.29
CA CYS A 70 4.23 -2.78 -15.17
C CYS A 70 2.77 -2.56 -15.64
N SER A 71 2.29 -3.42 -16.53
CA SER A 71 0.93 -3.32 -17.11
C SER A 71 -0.08 -4.23 -16.41
N LEU A 72 0.33 -5.01 -15.43
CA LEU A 72 -0.53 -6.03 -14.81
C LEU A 72 -0.76 -5.82 -13.31
N ALA A 73 0.30 -5.52 -12.57
CA ALA A 73 0.23 -5.50 -11.12
C ALA A 73 -0.57 -4.30 -10.58
N LEU A 74 -1.43 -4.58 -9.62
CA LEU A 74 -2.03 -3.59 -8.76
C LEU A 74 -1.06 -3.26 -7.61
N HIS A 75 -1.11 -2.03 -7.12
CA HIS A 75 -0.35 -1.65 -5.93
C HIS A 75 -0.95 -2.28 -4.67
N ALA A 76 -0.17 -2.39 -3.61
CA ALA A 76 -0.62 -2.98 -2.35
C ALA A 76 -1.86 -2.28 -1.79
N GLU A 77 -1.88 -0.95 -1.84
CA GLU A 77 -2.99 -0.12 -1.38
C GLU A 77 -4.26 -0.38 -2.21
N GLU A 78 -4.12 -0.48 -3.54
CA GLU A 78 -5.23 -0.81 -4.44
C GLU A 78 -5.81 -2.17 -4.10
N ASN A 79 -4.98 -3.19 -3.95
CA ASN A 79 -5.41 -4.53 -3.60
C ASN A 79 -6.17 -4.56 -2.25
N ALA A 80 -5.65 -3.90 -1.23
CA ALA A 80 -6.30 -3.83 0.08
C ALA A 80 -7.66 -3.14 0.00
N ILE A 81 -7.74 -1.99 -0.69
CA ILE A 81 -8.97 -1.21 -0.84
C ILE A 81 -10.02 -1.98 -1.65
N LEU A 82 -9.63 -2.51 -2.81
CA LEU A 82 -10.54 -3.23 -3.70
C LEU A 82 -11.10 -4.49 -3.04
N TYR A 83 -10.28 -5.24 -2.32
CA TYR A 83 -10.74 -6.41 -1.60
C TYR A 83 -11.73 -6.04 -0.48
N ALA A 84 -11.48 -4.98 0.26
CA ALA A 84 -12.38 -4.48 1.29
C ALA A 84 -13.73 -4.07 0.71
N VAL A 85 -13.73 -3.30 -0.37
CA VAL A 85 -14.95 -2.85 -1.06
C VAL A 85 -15.73 -4.02 -1.64
N LYS A 86 -15.03 -4.97 -2.27
CA LYS A 86 -15.65 -6.19 -2.82
C LYS A 86 -16.39 -6.98 -1.76
N ASN A 87 -15.94 -6.96 -0.52
CA ASN A 87 -16.55 -7.68 0.60
C ASN A 87 -17.49 -6.79 1.43
N GLY A 88 -17.87 -5.63 0.92
CA GLY A 88 -18.88 -4.76 1.53
C GLY A 88 -18.39 -3.96 2.74
N ALA A 89 -17.08 -3.83 2.95
CA ALA A 89 -16.55 -3.07 4.07
C ALA A 89 -16.75 -1.56 3.86
N ASN A 90 -17.09 -0.86 4.93
CA ASN A 90 -17.10 0.60 4.97
C ASN A 90 -15.73 1.11 5.41
N LEU A 91 -15.03 1.80 4.52
CA LEU A 91 -13.67 2.31 4.75
C LEU A 91 -13.64 3.71 5.39
N GLU A 92 -14.80 4.35 5.55
CA GLU A 92 -14.85 5.71 6.11
C GLU A 92 -14.21 5.78 7.49
N GLY A 93 -13.23 6.67 7.65
CA GLY A 93 -12.52 6.88 8.90
C GLY A 93 -11.44 5.83 9.21
N SER A 94 -11.16 4.91 8.29
CA SER A 94 -10.13 3.87 8.49
C SER A 94 -8.71 4.42 8.39
N THR A 95 -7.74 3.59 8.82
CA THR A 95 -6.31 3.84 8.77
C THR A 95 -5.63 2.83 7.86
N LEU A 96 -4.72 3.30 7.01
CA LEU A 96 -3.89 2.47 6.14
C LEU A 96 -2.45 2.45 6.65
N TYR A 97 -1.90 1.25 6.80
CA TYR A 97 -0.47 1.02 7.06
C TYR A 97 0.14 0.46 5.79
N THR A 98 1.16 1.12 5.26
CA THR A 98 1.83 0.68 4.03
C THR A 98 3.35 0.79 4.16
N THR A 99 4.08 -0.14 3.56
CA THR A 99 5.54 -0.15 3.64
C THR A 99 6.20 0.91 2.78
N LEU A 100 5.51 1.39 1.73
CA LEU A 100 5.97 2.46 0.86
C LEU A 100 4.89 3.55 0.79
N SER A 101 5.28 4.82 0.86
CA SER A 101 4.32 5.91 0.78
C SER A 101 3.53 5.85 -0.54
N PRO A 102 2.22 6.19 -0.53
CA PRO A 102 1.38 6.06 -1.72
C PRO A 102 1.84 6.96 -2.86
N CYS A 103 1.86 6.44 -4.08
CA CYS A 103 1.97 7.27 -5.27
C CYS A 103 0.70 8.12 -5.46
N LEU A 104 0.75 9.10 -6.34
CA LEU A 104 -0.39 10.01 -6.54
C LEU A 104 -1.69 9.29 -6.94
N PRO A 105 -1.70 8.31 -7.87
CA PRO A 105 -2.91 7.54 -8.15
C PRO A 105 -3.48 6.82 -6.93
N CYS A 106 -2.64 6.17 -6.13
CA CYS A 106 -3.07 5.51 -4.89
C CYS A 106 -3.58 6.50 -3.85
N ALA A 107 -2.94 7.67 -3.74
CA ALA A 107 -3.39 8.73 -2.83
C ALA A 107 -4.81 9.22 -3.16
N ARG A 108 -5.13 9.39 -4.44
CA ARG A 108 -6.48 9.74 -4.88
C ARG A 108 -7.51 8.66 -4.52
N LEU A 109 -7.12 7.39 -4.68
CA LEU A 109 -7.96 6.26 -4.31
C LEU A 109 -8.19 6.21 -2.80
N ILE A 110 -7.15 6.38 -2.01
CA ILE A 110 -7.19 6.44 -0.54
C ILE A 110 -8.15 7.53 -0.07
N PHE A 111 -8.00 8.74 -0.60
CA PHE A 111 -8.87 9.86 -0.29
C PHE A 111 -10.33 9.54 -0.63
N SER A 112 -10.58 9.04 -1.83
CA SER A 112 -11.94 8.75 -2.32
C SER A 112 -12.60 7.62 -1.55
N ALA A 113 -11.83 6.68 -1.00
CA ALA A 113 -12.33 5.58 -0.17
C ALA A 113 -12.71 6.01 1.25
N GLY A 114 -12.40 7.24 1.66
CA GLY A 114 -12.72 7.75 3.00
C GLY A 114 -11.69 7.39 4.07
N ILE A 115 -10.52 6.88 3.70
CA ILE A 115 -9.42 6.62 4.62
C ILE A 115 -8.91 7.96 5.16
N LYS A 116 -8.71 8.07 6.47
CA LYS A 116 -8.37 9.34 7.13
C LYS A 116 -6.94 9.43 7.65
N HIS A 117 -6.26 8.30 7.78
CA HIS A 117 -4.90 8.25 8.28
C HIS A 117 -4.08 7.24 7.47
N VAL A 118 -2.86 7.62 7.12
CA VAL A 118 -1.90 6.76 6.43
C VAL A 118 -0.56 6.80 7.17
N PHE A 119 -0.09 5.64 7.60
CA PHE A 119 1.28 5.46 8.06
C PHE A 119 2.09 4.74 6.98
N TYR A 120 3.30 5.22 6.69
CA TYR A 120 4.20 4.57 5.75
C TYR A 120 5.62 4.44 6.32
N MET A 121 6.33 3.38 5.90
CA MET A 121 7.71 3.12 6.36
C MET A 121 8.74 3.89 5.55
N LYS A 122 8.63 3.87 4.22
CA LYS A 122 9.61 4.42 3.28
C LYS A 122 8.95 5.39 2.33
N SER A 123 9.69 6.43 1.95
CA SER A 123 9.24 7.42 0.97
C SER A 123 9.31 6.86 -0.46
N TYR A 124 8.20 6.95 -1.18
CA TYR A 124 8.13 6.63 -2.61
C TYR A 124 9.05 7.56 -3.43
N ALA A 125 9.09 8.85 -3.07
CA ALA A 125 9.97 9.81 -3.73
C ALA A 125 11.44 9.44 -3.60
N GLN A 126 11.88 9.04 -2.41
CA GLN A 126 13.25 8.58 -2.21
C GLN A 126 13.55 7.32 -3.01
N TYR A 127 12.62 6.37 -3.03
CA TYR A 127 12.74 5.14 -3.79
C TYR A 127 12.86 5.39 -5.31
N LYS A 128 12.13 6.36 -5.84
CA LYS A 128 12.09 6.70 -7.26
C LYS A 128 13.07 7.81 -7.66
N GLY A 129 13.75 8.44 -6.70
CA GLY A 129 14.62 9.60 -6.99
C GLY A 129 13.83 10.84 -7.41
N LEU A 130 12.61 11.02 -6.90
CA LEU A 130 11.77 12.17 -7.20
C LEU A 130 11.98 13.30 -6.20
N PRO A 131 11.68 14.56 -6.59
CA PRO A 131 11.91 15.73 -5.72
C PRO A 131 10.94 15.82 -4.53
N SER A 132 9.77 15.19 -4.62
CA SER A 132 8.74 15.25 -3.58
C SER A 132 7.83 14.01 -3.60
N ASP A 133 7.23 13.70 -2.45
CA ASP A 133 6.20 12.67 -2.30
C ASP A 133 4.82 13.26 -2.67
N GLU A 134 4.51 13.34 -3.95
CA GLU A 134 3.28 13.95 -4.46
C GLU A 134 2.01 13.32 -3.85
N GLY A 135 2.01 12.00 -3.63
CA GLY A 135 0.89 11.31 -3.01
C GLY A 135 0.68 11.72 -1.55
N VAL A 136 1.75 11.80 -0.78
CA VAL A 136 1.70 12.26 0.62
C VAL A 136 1.26 13.72 0.69
N ASP A 137 1.82 14.58 -0.16
CA ASP A 137 1.47 15.99 -0.24
C ASP A 137 -0.01 16.19 -0.59
N PHE A 138 -0.52 15.43 -1.55
CA PHE A 138 -1.94 15.41 -1.91
C PHE A 138 -2.82 15.06 -0.70
N LEU A 139 -2.50 13.96 -0.01
CA LEU A 139 -3.28 13.50 1.14
C LEU A 139 -3.33 14.54 2.25
N ASN A 140 -2.18 15.07 2.65
CA ASN A 140 -2.09 16.08 3.70
C ASN A 140 -2.80 17.37 3.31
N ARG A 141 -2.72 17.78 2.05
CA ARG A 141 -3.42 18.98 1.55
C ARG A 141 -4.94 18.86 1.68
N PHE A 142 -5.49 17.67 1.48
CA PHE A 142 -6.93 17.45 1.49
C PHE A 142 -7.46 16.79 2.78
N GLY A 143 -6.69 16.85 3.85
CA GLY A 143 -7.17 16.51 5.20
C GLY A 143 -7.02 15.03 5.58
N VAL A 144 -6.30 14.23 4.80
CA VAL A 144 -5.87 12.89 5.21
C VAL A 144 -4.50 13.01 5.87
N ASN A 145 -4.38 12.56 7.11
CA ASN A 145 -3.11 12.61 7.83
C ASN A 145 -2.18 11.49 7.35
N ALA A 146 -1.24 11.82 6.47
CA ALA A 146 -0.24 10.91 5.96
C ALA A 146 1.12 11.21 6.59
N GLU A 147 1.67 10.27 7.36
CA GLU A 147 2.91 10.45 8.09
C GLU A 147 3.81 9.23 8.04
N LYS A 148 5.11 9.47 8.12
CA LYS A 148 6.09 8.40 8.21
C LYS A 148 5.99 7.72 9.57
N PHE A 149 5.92 6.39 9.55
CA PHE A 149 5.95 5.60 10.78
C PHE A 149 7.34 5.66 11.40
N GLU A 150 7.39 5.93 12.71
CA GLU A 150 8.62 5.93 13.48
C GLU A 150 8.48 4.96 14.66
N ASP A 151 9.42 4.02 14.77
CA ASP A 151 9.48 3.12 15.92
C ASP A 151 9.68 3.91 17.21
N GLY A 152 8.91 3.56 18.24
CA GLY A 152 9.03 4.16 19.56
C GLY A 152 8.12 5.36 19.86
N LYS A 153 7.22 5.67 18.97
CA LYS A 153 6.16 6.67 19.23
C LYS A 153 4.85 6.03 19.62
#